data_0ae78bb87f06029c7b91afe806448856
#
_entry.id   0ae78bb87f06029c7b91afe806448856
#
_cell.length_a   1.000
_cell.length_b   1.000
_cell.length_c   1.000
_cell.angle_alpha   90.00
_cell.angle_beta   90.00
_cell.angle_gamma   90.00
#
_symmetry.space_group_name_H-M   'P 1'
#
loop_
_entity.id
_entity.type
_entity.pdbx_description
1 polymer ?
#
loop_
_entity_poly.entity_id
_entity_poly.type
_entity_poly.pdbx_seq_one_letter_code
_entity_poly.pdbx_strand_id
1 'polypeptide(L)'
;MPTDSIRDAAFCDVLNRELVCALGCTEPIAVAYAAALASQTLGCEPDHMDVACSGNIIKNVKSVTVPNSGGMHGIEAAAVLGAVGGDAKSALEVLESVNDEDRARVAELLADAGYCDVSLVEGVPNLYIKVTATAGGHTAVVEITDHHTNVTCHTLDGIPVSYTHLRAHETKANL
;
A
#
# COMPACT_ATOMS: atom_id res chain seq x y z
N MET A 1 18.81 -32.60 26.47
CA MET A 1 17.89 -32.77 25.35
C MET A 1 18.18 -31.69 24.30
N PRO A 2 18.96 -31.98 23.24
CA PRO A 2 19.35 -30.96 22.25
C PRO A 2 18.28 -30.60 21.23
N THR A 3 17.17 -31.32 21.16
CA THR A 3 16.15 -31.19 20.11
C THR A 3 15.22 -29.99 20.28
N ASP A 4 15.01 -29.47 21.48
CA ASP A 4 14.10 -28.35 21.72
C ASP A 4 14.73 -27.03 21.30
N SER A 5 16.01 -26.81 21.55
CA SER A 5 16.69 -25.55 21.20
C SER A 5 16.82 -25.31 19.67
N ILE A 6 16.97 -26.38 18.89
CA ILE A 6 17.04 -26.28 17.40
C ILE A 6 15.64 -25.97 16.86
N ARG A 7 14.61 -26.62 17.40
CA ARG A 7 13.22 -26.37 17.02
C ARG A 7 12.79 -24.95 17.39
N ASP A 8 13.15 -24.49 18.59
CA ASP A 8 12.82 -23.15 19.08
C ASP A 8 13.55 -22.08 18.25
N ALA A 9 14.80 -22.30 17.86
CA ALA A 9 15.53 -21.42 16.95
C ALA A 9 14.85 -21.36 15.57
N ALA A 10 14.40 -22.51 15.02
CA ALA A 10 13.68 -22.54 13.76
C ALA A 10 12.33 -21.79 13.82
N PHE A 11 11.59 -21.90 14.93
CA PHE A 11 10.36 -21.11 15.14
C PHE A 11 10.65 -19.60 15.25
N CYS A 12 11.69 -19.23 15.98
CA CYS A 12 12.11 -17.81 16.05
C CYS A 12 12.50 -17.27 14.68
N ASP A 13 13.20 -18.06 13.86
CA ASP A 13 13.54 -17.66 12.50
C ASP A 13 12.32 -17.47 11.61
N VAL A 14 11.32 -18.36 11.70
CA VAL A 14 10.05 -18.22 10.98
C VAL A 14 9.32 -16.97 11.47
N LEU A 15 9.18 -16.78 12.77
CA LEU A 15 8.51 -15.60 13.32
C LEU A 15 9.19 -14.30 12.89
N ASN A 16 10.52 -14.25 12.93
CA ASN A 16 11.28 -13.05 12.51
C ASN A 16 11.14 -12.74 11.00
N ARG A 17 10.83 -13.74 10.17
CA ARG A 17 10.59 -13.55 8.74
C ARG A 17 9.16 -13.14 8.42
N GLU A 18 8.19 -13.71 9.17
CA GLU A 18 6.77 -13.56 8.88
C GLU A 18 6.10 -12.41 9.64
N LEU A 19 6.67 -12.01 10.80
CA LEU A 19 6.13 -10.93 11.60
C LEU A 19 6.59 -9.58 11.04
N VAL A 20 5.64 -8.82 10.53
CA VAL A 20 5.86 -7.44 10.06
C VAL A 20 4.99 -6.50 10.90
N CYS A 21 5.59 -5.44 11.43
CA CYS A 21 4.82 -4.39 12.10
C CYS A 21 3.87 -3.73 11.11
N ALA A 22 2.63 -3.50 11.53
CA ALA A 22 1.63 -2.80 10.75
C ALA A 22 0.75 -1.95 11.67
N LEU A 23 0.30 -0.81 11.18
CA LEU A 23 -0.51 0.14 11.95
C LEU A 23 -1.95 -0.35 12.22
N GLY A 24 -2.33 -1.52 11.74
CA GLY A 24 -3.67 -2.08 11.90
C GLY A 24 -4.02 -3.09 10.81
N CYS A 25 -5.23 -3.01 10.24
CA CYS A 25 -5.63 -3.89 9.14
C CYS A 25 -4.74 -3.68 7.92
N THR A 26 -4.10 -4.76 7.45
CA THR A 26 -3.03 -4.71 6.45
C THR A 26 -3.52 -4.42 5.03
N GLU A 27 -4.76 -4.78 4.68
CA GLU A 27 -5.29 -4.53 3.34
C GLU A 27 -5.49 -3.03 3.03
N PRO A 28 -6.18 -2.22 3.88
CA PRO A 28 -6.25 -0.77 3.64
C PRO A 28 -4.86 -0.11 3.72
N ILE A 29 -3.97 -0.61 4.57
CA ILE A 29 -2.59 -0.12 4.65
C ILE A 29 -1.81 -0.40 3.35
N ALA A 30 -1.99 -1.57 2.71
CA ALA A 30 -1.35 -1.87 1.43
C ALA A 30 -1.87 -0.97 0.30
N VAL A 31 -3.16 -0.63 0.30
CA VAL A 31 -3.74 0.36 -0.62
C VAL A 31 -3.10 1.74 -0.39
N ALA A 32 -3.03 2.19 0.87
CA ALA A 32 -2.41 3.46 1.22
C ALA A 32 -0.92 3.50 0.85
N TYR A 33 -0.20 2.39 1.05
CA TYR A 33 1.21 2.26 0.68
C TYR A 33 1.43 2.38 -0.83
N ALA A 34 0.62 1.69 -1.65
CA ALA A 34 0.68 1.82 -3.10
C ALA A 34 0.41 3.26 -3.56
N ALA A 35 -0.57 3.92 -2.94
CA ALA A 35 -0.94 5.30 -3.25
C ALA A 35 0.13 6.31 -2.82
N ALA A 36 0.73 6.13 -1.64
CA ALA A 36 1.85 6.95 -1.17
C ALA A 36 3.06 6.84 -2.11
N LEU A 37 3.40 5.63 -2.56
CA LEU A 37 4.46 5.41 -3.55
C LEU A 37 4.15 6.12 -4.88
N ALA A 38 2.93 6.03 -5.38
CA ALA A 38 2.53 6.68 -6.63
C ALA A 38 2.60 8.20 -6.51
N SER A 39 2.09 8.79 -5.42
CA SER A 39 2.15 10.23 -5.15
C SER A 39 3.59 10.74 -5.00
N GLN A 40 4.44 10.03 -4.26
CA GLN A 40 5.86 10.37 -4.14
C GLN A 40 6.60 10.30 -5.48
N THR A 41 6.21 9.37 -6.35
CA THR A 41 6.78 9.22 -7.69
C THR A 41 6.39 10.38 -8.60
N LEU A 42 5.15 10.89 -8.49
CA LEU A 42 4.72 12.11 -9.17
C LEU A 42 5.42 13.35 -8.63
N GLY A 43 5.81 13.34 -7.34
CA GLY A 43 6.39 14.49 -6.65
C GLY A 43 5.39 15.58 -6.27
N CYS A 44 4.09 15.33 -6.39
CA CYS A 44 3.01 16.22 -6.01
C CYS A 44 1.73 15.45 -5.70
N GLU A 45 0.74 16.13 -5.10
CA GLU A 45 -0.61 15.58 -4.91
C GLU A 45 -1.24 15.24 -6.28
N PRO A 46 -1.80 14.03 -6.45
CA PRO A 46 -2.48 13.66 -7.69
C PRO A 46 -3.71 14.54 -8.01
N ASP A 47 -3.96 14.76 -9.29
CA ASP A 47 -5.20 15.37 -9.77
C ASP A 47 -6.34 14.35 -9.82
N HIS A 48 -6.00 13.07 -10.03
CA HIS A 48 -6.94 11.94 -10.09
C HIS A 48 -6.23 10.62 -9.79
N MET A 49 -6.98 9.66 -9.26
CA MET A 49 -6.49 8.32 -8.94
C MET A 49 -7.47 7.24 -9.40
N ASP A 50 -6.93 6.18 -10.05
CA ASP A 50 -7.62 4.92 -10.29
C ASP A 50 -7.03 3.82 -9.41
N VAL A 51 -7.88 3.12 -8.67
CA VAL A 51 -7.49 2.00 -7.80
C VAL A 51 -8.17 0.72 -8.26
N ALA A 52 -7.43 -0.14 -8.91
CA ALA A 52 -7.89 -1.44 -9.39
C ALA A 52 -7.50 -2.55 -8.40
N CYS A 53 -8.47 -3.30 -7.88
CA CYS A 53 -8.25 -4.29 -6.83
C CYS A 53 -8.89 -5.63 -7.15
N SER A 54 -8.32 -6.71 -6.59
CA SER A 54 -9.00 -8.02 -6.55
C SER A 54 -10.29 -7.96 -5.72
N GLY A 55 -11.21 -8.87 -6.00
CA GLY A 55 -12.45 -8.99 -5.22
C GLY A 55 -12.23 -9.25 -3.73
N ASN A 56 -11.12 -9.90 -3.38
CA ASN A 56 -10.75 -10.13 -1.98
C ASN A 56 -10.37 -8.82 -1.26
N ILE A 57 -9.57 -7.97 -1.90
CA ILE A 57 -9.22 -6.65 -1.35
C ILE A 57 -10.47 -5.77 -1.23
N ILE A 58 -11.31 -5.71 -2.26
CA ILE A 58 -12.56 -4.93 -2.22
C ILE A 58 -13.44 -5.37 -1.06
N LYS A 59 -13.66 -6.69 -0.91
CA LYS A 59 -14.48 -7.26 0.16
C LYS A 59 -13.92 -6.89 1.55
N ASN A 60 -12.60 -7.00 1.73
CA ASN A 60 -11.97 -6.82 3.04
C ASN A 60 -11.85 -5.34 3.44
N VAL A 61 -11.70 -4.43 2.49
CA VAL A 61 -11.46 -3.00 2.78
C VAL A 61 -12.75 -2.19 2.82
N LYS A 62 -13.79 -2.58 2.08
CA LYS A 62 -15.04 -1.80 1.87
C LYS A 62 -15.67 -1.24 3.15
N SER A 63 -15.62 -1.98 4.26
CA SER A 63 -16.29 -1.60 5.52
C SER A 63 -15.31 -1.45 6.68
N VAL A 64 -14.02 -1.53 6.42
CA VAL A 64 -12.99 -1.43 7.44
C VAL A 64 -12.61 0.03 7.63
N THR A 65 -12.49 0.45 8.89
CA THR A 65 -11.92 1.76 9.22
C THR A 65 -10.45 1.80 8.83
N VAL A 66 -10.08 2.78 8.02
CA VAL A 66 -8.68 3.00 7.65
C VAL A 66 -7.90 3.46 8.89
N PRO A 67 -6.77 2.83 9.23
CA PRO A 67 -5.98 3.25 10.38
C PRO A 67 -5.56 4.72 10.29
N ASN A 68 -5.57 5.40 11.43
CA ASN A 68 -5.23 6.83 11.58
C ASN A 68 -6.01 7.82 10.69
N SER A 69 -7.15 7.41 10.13
CA SER A 69 -7.96 8.23 9.21
C SER A 69 -8.97 9.16 9.90
N GLY A 70 -9.11 9.09 11.22
CA GLY A 70 -10.21 9.78 11.93
C GLY A 70 -11.58 9.14 11.72
N GLY A 71 -11.62 7.83 11.34
CA GLY A 71 -12.86 7.08 11.18
C GLY A 71 -13.35 6.93 9.74
N MET A 72 -12.55 7.29 8.73
CA MET A 72 -12.88 7.07 7.32
C MET A 72 -12.82 5.58 6.96
N HIS A 73 -13.59 5.16 5.95
CA HIS A 73 -13.72 3.77 5.53
C HIS A 73 -13.54 3.63 4.02
N GLY A 74 -13.12 2.46 3.59
CA GLY A 74 -13.10 2.07 2.18
C GLY A 74 -11.76 2.26 1.49
N ILE A 75 -11.73 1.83 0.23
CA ILE A 75 -10.52 1.84 -0.60
C ILE A 75 -10.14 3.26 -0.98
N GLU A 76 -11.12 4.08 -1.35
CA GLU A 76 -10.93 5.48 -1.73
C GLU A 76 -10.27 6.26 -0.58
N ALA A 77 -10.79 6.09 0.65
CA ALA A 77 -10.22 6.74 1.82
C ALA A 77 -8.78 6.28 2.11
N ALA A 78 -8.51 4.99 1.97
CA ALA A 78 -7.17 4.44 2.15
C ALA A 78 -6.18 4.99 1.11
N ALA A 79 -6.59 5.01 -0.17
CA ALA A 79 -5.75 5.49 -1.27
C ALA A 79 -5.47 6.99 -1.13
N VAL A 80 -6.50 7.80 -0.93
CA VAL A 80 -6.34 9.26 -0.85
C VAL A 80 -5.54 9.66 0.38
N LEU A 81 -5.77 8.99 1.54
CA LEU A 81 -5.00 9.24 2.76
C LEU A 81 -3.52 8.88 2.59
N GLY A 82 -3.24 7.77 1.90
CA GLY A 82 -1.87 7.38 1.55
C GLY A 82 -1.19 8.39 0.63
N ALA A 83 -1.90 8.89 -0.39
CA ALA A 83 -1.36 9.85 -1.35
C ALA A 83 -1.06 11.22 -0.73
N VAL A 84 -1.90 11.69 0.23
CA VAL A 84 -1.80 13.01 0.85
C VAL A 84 -0.80 13.03 2.02
N GLY A 85 -0.93 12.11 2.97
CA GLY A 85 -0.18 12.13 4.24
C GLY A 85 0.71 10.92 4.48
N GLY A 86 0.76 9.96 3.54
CA GLY A 86 1.50 8.72 3.71
C GLY A 86 3.01 8.86 3.51
N ASP A 87 3.80 8.26 4.41
CA ASP A 87 5.24 8.06 4.20
C ASP A 87 5.50 6.66 3.66
N ALA A 88 5.74 6.54 2.34
CA ALA A 88 6.00 5.25 1.70
C ALA A 88 7.26 4.54 2.21
N LYS A 89 8.20 5.22 2.87
CA LYS A 89 9.37 4.58 3.47
C LYS A 89 9.02 3.72 4.67
N SER A 90 7.89 4.03 5.31
CA SER A 90 7.39 3.31 6.48
C SER A 90 6.58 2.05 6.12
N ALA A 91 6.45 1.69 4.84
CA ALA A 91 5.77 0.49 4.34
C ALA A 91 4.38 0.27 5.02
N LEU A 92 4.21 -0.77 5.87
CA LEU A 92 2.94 -1.04 6.54
C LEU A 92 2.63 -0.09 7.73
N GLU A 93 3.51 0.85 8.03
CA GLU A 93 3.28 1.96 8.96
C GLU A 93 3.11 3.29 8.21
N VAL A 94 2.85 3.25 6.90
CA VAL A 94 2.74 4.38 5.98
C VAL A 94 1.83 5.52 6.45
N LEU A 95 0.80 5.24 7.25
CA LEU A 95 -0.16 6.21 7.78
C LEU A 95 0.17 6.70 9.21
N GLU A 96 1.31 6.31 9.79
CA GLU A 96 1.65 6.70 11.16
C GLU A 96 1.81 8.22 11.31
N SER A 97 2.41 8.87 10.30
CA SER A 97 2.67 10.30 10.27
C SER A 97 1.47 11.19 9.94
N VAL A 98 0.35 10.59 9.53
CA VAL A 98 -0.87 11.34 9.13
C VAL A 98 -1.39 12.19 10.29
N ASN A 99 -1.63 13.45 10.02
CA ASN A 99 -2.08 14.46 10.98
C ASN A 99 -3.51 14.97 10.66
N ASP A 100 -4.00 15.95 11.43
CA ASP A 100 -5.36 16.49 11.26
C ASP A 100 -5.51 17.30 9.97
N GLU A 101 -4.46 17.97 9.49
CA GLU A 101 -4.47 18.74 8.24
C GLU A 101 -4.60 17.78 7.04
N ASP A 102 -3.87 16.66 7.06
CA ASP A 102 -3.96 15.63 6.03
C ASP A 102 -5.38 15.05 5.99
N ARG A 103 -5.96 14.72 7.16
CA ARG A 103 -7.34 14.22 7.26
C ARG A 103 -8.37 15.20 6.72
N ALA A 104 -8.21 16.50 7.01
CA ALA A 104 -9.07 17.54 6.47
C ALA A 104 -8.95 17.64 4.94
N ARG A 105 -7.72 17.60 4.43
CA ARG A 105 -7.47 17.60 2.99
C ARG A 105 -8.08 16.40 2.28
N VAL A 106 -7.94 15.20 2.84
CA VAL A 106 -8.57 13.97 2.34
C VAL A 106 -10.09 14.10 2.28
N ALA A 107 -10.71 14.67 3.30
CA ALA A 107 -12.15 14.89 3.32
C ALA A 107 -12.62 15.84 2.22
N GLU A 108 -11.83 16.88 1.90
CA GLU A 108 -12.10 17.79 0.77
C GLU A 108 -12.01 17.07 -0.57
N LEU A 109 -10.95 16.28 -0.78
CA LEU A 109 -10.72 15.53 -2.03
C LEU A 109 -11.81 14.48 -2.26
N LEU A 110 -12.19 13.74 -1.22
CA LEU A 110 -13.25 12.72 -1.29
C LEU A 110 -14.66 13.32 -1.44
N ALA A 111 -14.86 14.64 -1.24
CA ALA A 111 -16.09 15.31 -1.58
C ALA A 111 -16.33 15.38 -3.11
N ASP A 112 -15.27 15.30 -3.89
CA ASP A 112 -15.35 15.09 -5.35
C ASP A 112 -15.37 13.59 -5.64
N ALA A 113 -16.54 13.07 -6.03
CA ALA A 113 -16.73 11.65 -6.35
C ALA A 113 -15.90 11.17 -7.55
N GLY A 114 -15.35 12.06 -8.35
CA GLY A 114 -14.49 11.75 -9.49
C GLY A 114 -12.98 11.81 -9.18
N TYR A 115 -12.58 12.09 -7.93
CA TYR A 115 -11.17 12.19 -7.58
C TYR A 115 -10.48 10.83 -7.47
N CYS A 116 -11.17 9.80 -6.99
CA CYS A 116 -10.64 8.45 -6.83
C CYS A 116 -11.67 7.40 -7.24
N ASP A 117 -11.39 6.70 -8.33
CA ASP A 117 -12.23 5.64 -8.86
C ASP A 117 -11.71 4.26 -8.44
N VAL A 118 -12.62 3.39 -7.98
CA VAL A 118 -12.29 2.02 -7.59
C VAL A 118 -12.91 1.02 -8.56
N SER A 119 -12.11 0.08 -9.04
CA SER A 119 -12.52 -0.94 -10.00
C SER A 119 -12.14 -2.36 -9.56
N LEU A 120 -12.96 -3.34 -9.96
CA LEU A 120 -12.69 -4.76 -9.77
C LEU A 120 -11.84 -5.30 -10.91
N VAL A 121 -10.80 -6.07 -10.56
CA VAL A 121 -10.02 -6.87 -11.52
C VAL A 121 -10.24 -8.35 -11.23
N GLU A 122 -10.65 -9.10 -12.25
CA GLU A 122 -10.82 -10.54 -12.18
C GLU A 122 -9.60 -11.28 -12.76
N GLY A 123 -9.38 -12.52 -12.33
CA GLY A 123 -8.29 -13.36 -12.85
C GLY A 123 -6.91 -13.00 -12.30
N VAL A 124 -6.83 -12.18 -11.25
CA VAL A 124 -5.61 -11.79 -10.57
C VAL A 124 -5.45 -12.51 -9.22
N PRO A 125 -4.26 -12.49 -8.58
CA PRO A 125 -4.09 -13.02 -7.22
C PRO A 125 -5.06 -12.43 -6.20
N ASN A 126 -5.32 -13.17 -5.10
CA ASN A 126 -6.22 -12.70 -4.03
C ASN A 126 -5.80 -11.36 -3.43
N LEU A 127 -4.50 -11.13 -3.30
CA LEU A 127 -3.94 -9.84 -2.98
C LEU A 127 -3.41 -9.22 -4.28
N TYR A 128 -4.20 -8.33 -4.86
CA TYR A 128 -3.84 -7.52 -6.01
C TYR A 128 -4.38 -6.12 -5.83
N ILE A 129 -3.49 -5.15 -5.92
CA ILE A 129 -3.76 -3.72 -5.83
C ILE A 129 -2.95 -3.05 -6.93
N LYS A 130 -3.60 -2.22 -7.73
CA LYS A 130 -2.95 -1.34 -8.71
C LYS A 130 -3.46 0.06 -8.50
N VAL A 131 -2.55 0.98 -8.22
CA VAL A 131 -2.84 2.41 -8.16
C VAL A 131 -2.24 3.08 -9.38
N THR A 132 -3.07 3.82 -10.10
CA THR A 132 -2.67 4.73 -11.16
C THR A 132 -2.99 6.14 -10.69
N ALA A 133 -1.98 6.96 -10.48
CA ALA A 133 -2.12 8.35 -10.06
C ALA A 133 -1.65 9.27 -11.18
N THR A 134 -2.41 10.33 -11.45
CA THR A 134 -2.10 11.30 -12.51
C THR A 134 -2.03 12.71 -11.95
N ALA A 135 -1.07 13.49 -12.43
CA ALA A 135 -0.93 14.91 -12.10
C ALA A 135 -0.14 15.64 -13.20
N GLY A 136 -0.61 16.80 -13.62
CA GLY A 136 0.12 17.66 -14.55
C GLY A 136 0.49 16.99 -15.89
N GLY A 137 -0.24 15.97 -16.34
CA GLY A 137 0.03 15.19 -17.54
C GLY A 137 1.01 14.03 -17.35
N HIS A 138 1.50 13.78 -16.13
CA HIS A 138 2.32 12.63 -15.77
C HIS A 138 1.46 11.53 -15.14
N THR A 139 1.92 10.27 -15.25
CA THR A 139 1.23 9.10 -14.74
C THR A 139 2.19 8.22 -13.96
N ALA A 140 1.92 8.00 -12.67
CA ALA A 140 2.62 7.02 -11.86
C ALA A 140 1.74 5.77 -11.68
N VAL A 141 2.33 4.58 -11.81
CA VAL A 141 1.65 3.31 -11.62
C VAL A 141 2.41 2.48 -10.60
N VAL A 142 1.69 1.96 -9.60
CA VAL A 142 2.22 1.03 -8.60
C VAL A 142 1.32 -0.19 -8.52
N GLU A 143 1.90 -1.40 -8.62
CA GLU A 143 1.19 -2.66 -8.40
C GLU A 143 1.80 -3.41 -7.21
N ILE A 144 0.93 -3.97 -6.36
CA ILE A 144 1.27 -4.85 -5.24
C ILE A 144 0.54 -6.17 -5.44
N THR A 145 1.29 -7.31 -5.38
CA THR A 145 0.72 -8.64 -5.54
C THR A 145 1.25 -9.61 -4.48
N ASP A 146 0.43 -10.60 -4.12
CA ASP A 146 0.73 -11.73 -3.24
C ASP A 146 1.03 -11.36 -1.78
N HIS A 147 1.86 -10.35 -1.51
CA HIS A 147 2.17 -9.84 -0.18
C HIS A 147 1.95 -8.32 -0.12
N HIS A 148 1.55 -7.81 1.05
CA HIS A 148 1.12 -6.42 1.26
C HIS A 148 2.17 -5.35 0.93
N THR A 149 3.46 -5.73 0.88
CA THR A 149 4.58 -4.84 0.52
C THR A 149 5.32 -5.25 -0.75
N ASN A 150 4.84 -6.30 -1.44
CA ASN A 150 5.49 -6.81 -2.64
C ASN A 150 5.09 -5.98 -3.87
N VAL A 151 5.84 -4.92 -4.14
CA VAL A 151 5.67 -4.06 -5.31
C VAL A 151 6.20 -4.77 -6.55
N THR A 152 5.32 -5.17 -7.45
CA THR A 152 5.64 -5.91 -8.69
C THR A 152 5.73 -5.01 -9.91
N CYS A 153 5.12 -3.82 -9.86
CA CYS A 153 5.26 -2.80 -10.88
C CYS A 153 5.38 -1.42 -10.22
N HIS A 154 6.33 -0.62 -10.69
CA HIS A 154 6.48 0.77 -10.28
C HIS A 154 7.05 1.59 -11.43
N THR A 155 6.24 2.47 -11.99
CA THR A 155 6.60 3.25 -13.19
C THR A 155 6.18 4.71 -13.07
N LEU A 156 6.91 5.58 -13.76
CA LEU A 156 6.52 6.95 -14.07
C LEU A 156 6.50 7.11 -15.61
N ASP A 157 5.36 7.49 -16.17
CA ASP A 157 5.14 7.62 -17.61
C ASP A 157 5.53 6.35 -18.40
N GLY A 158 5.26 5.17 -17.80
CA GLY A 158 5.62 3.87 -18.34
C GLY A 158 7.10 3.49 -18.21
N ILE A 159 7.94 4.35 -17.65
CA ILE A 159 9.35 4.07 -17.41
C ILE A 159 9.50 3.48 -15.99
N PRO A 160 10.14 2.30 -15.83
CA PRO A 160 10.36 1.71 -14.51
C PRO A 160 11.17 2.63 -13.59
N VAL A 161 10.65 2.85 -12.38
CA VAL A 161 11.37 3.58 -11.32
C VAL A 161 12.26 2.61 -10.58
N SER A 162 13.58 2.91 -10.50
CA SER A 162 14.53 2.09 -9.75
C SER A 162 14.34 2.28 -8.26
N TYR A 163 13.83 1.27 -7.59
CA TYR A 163 13.65 1.26 -6.14
C TYR A 163 14.84 0.55 -5.47
N THR A 164 15.76 1.30 -4.93
CA THR A 164 16.96 0.76 -4.25
C THR A 164 16.67 0.21 -2.85
N HIS A 165 15.47 0.37 -2.30
CA HIS A 165 15.14 0.00 -0.92
C HIS A 165 14.25 -1.25 -0.75
N LEU A 166 13.69 -1.84 -1.83
CA LEU A 166 12.80 -3.01 -1.71
C LEU A 166 13.51 -4.38 -1.76
N ARG A 167 14.84 -4.42 -1.91
CA ARG A 167 15.59 -5.69 -1.94
C ARG A 167 16.20 -6.12 -0.61
N ALA A 168 15.69 -5.64 0.53
CA ALA A 168 16.22 -6.02 1.84
C ALA A 168 15.85 -7.44 2.30
N HIS A 169 14.96 -8.16 1.59
CA HIS A 169 14.52 -9.51 1.97
C HIS A 169 14.69 -10.60 0.91
N GLU A 170 15.37 -10.34 -0.21
CA GLU A 170 15.89 -11.46 -1.00
C GLU A 170 17.20 -11.95 -0.37
N THR A 171 17.07 -12.69 0.71
CA THR A 171 18.16 -13.44 1.32
C THR A 171 18.56 -14.59 0.43
N LYS A 172 19.85 -14.58 0.03
CA LYS A 172 20.76 -15.75 0.08
C LYS A 172 20.10 -17.08 0.47
N ALA A 173 19.43 -17.69 -0.46
CA ALA A 173 19.06 -19.09 -0.40
C ALA A 173 19.16 -19.68 -1.81
N ASN A 174 20.37 -19.62 -2.40
CA ASN A 174 20.84 -20.47 -3.47
C ASN A 174 22.37 -20.33 -3.58
N LEU A 175 23.06 -21.07 -2.73
CA LEU A 175 24.37 -21.64 -2.92
C LEU A 175 24.41 -22.98 -2.23
#